data_0d1675dd5f7a92adcfbb446c19249a66
#
_entry.id   0d1675dd5f7a92adcfbb446c19249a66
#
_cell.length_a   1.000
_cell.length_b   1.000
_cell.length_c   1.000
_cell.angle_alpha   90.00
_cell.angle_beta   90.00
_cell.angle_gamma   90.00
#
_symmetry.space_group_name_H-M   'P 1'
#
loop_
_entity.id
_entity.type
_entity.pdbx_description
1 polymer ?
#
loop_
_entity_poly.entity_id
_entity_poly.type
_entity_poly.pdbx_seq_one_letter_code
_entity_poly.pdbx_strand_id
1 'polypeptide(L)'
;MTNFTRRKFIITAASASAATILVHGCSSNNSSADNTAPSGGTEKAANVSAVSNAPKVETTKAKLGFIPLTDSAPLIIAKEKGFFAKYGMTDVELKKEKSWVVVREDLKIGSAGNGIDGSHILSPMPYLITISDKVPLYILARLNVNGQAISVADKYQDLKISADSKALKALADKAKAAKQAMKVAVTFPGGTHDLWMRYWLAAGGIDPDQDVGLEVVPPPQMVANMKVGTVDAFCVGEPWNAQLVSQKLGYTALVTGELWNNHPEKAFTMRKDWVDKNPNATQALLMGLMEAQQWCDKAENKAEMCKICSDRKYFNVAAADILDRAQGNIDYGHGRTVKDFPYRMKFWENNASYPYKSHDIWFLTENIRWGKLPANTKVKEIVDQVNKEDLWKQAAKSLGVAEIPASSSRGIETFFDGVKFDPDKPEEYLKNLKIKKA
;
A
#
# COMPACT_ATOMS: atom_id res chain seq x y z
N MET A 1 -0.52 0.28 50.45
CA MET A 1 -1.60 -0.72 50.68
C MET A 1 -2.92 -0.02 50.52
N THR A 2 -3.61 -0.15 49.45
CA THR A 2 -5.08 0.03 49.32
C THR A 2 -5.52 -0.65 48.02
N ASN A 3 -6.31 -1.71 48.20
CA ASN A 3 -6.93 -2.53 47.18
C ASN A 3 -7.99 -1.73 46.42
N PHE A 4 -8.04 -1.82 45.08
CA PHE A 4 -9.19 -1.43 44.29
C PHE A 4 -9.85 -2.67 43.65
N THR A 5 -11.08 -2.88 44.07
CA THR A 5 -11.96 -4.00 43.75
C THR A 5 -12.59 -3.86 42.37
N ARG A 6 -12.71 -4.98 41.65
CA ARG A 6 -13.42 -5.15 40.38
C ARG A 6 -14.91 -4.84 40.54
N ARG A 7 -15.48 -3.94 39.73
CA ARG A 7 -16.93 -3.76 39.59
C ARG A 7 -17.45 -4.51 38.35
N LYS A 8 -18.36 -5.44 38.62
CA LYS A 8 -19.18 -6.17 37.64
C LYS A 8 -20.17 -5.21 36.99
N PHE A 9 -20.29 -5.26 35.66
CA PHE A 9 -21.41 -4.67 34.94
C PHE A 9 -22.44 -5.76 34.66
N ILE A 10 -23.66 -5.53 35.15
CA ILE A 10 -24.85 -6.37 34.94
C ILE A 10 -25.54 -5.83 33.67
N ILE A 11 -25.78 -6.73 32.71
CA ILE A 11 -26.60 -6.45 31.54
C ILE A 11 -28.04 -6.84 31.88
N THR A 12 -28.97 -5.89 31.81
CA THR A 12 -30.39 -6.13 31.91
C THR A 12 -30.98 -6.22 30.50
N ALA A 13 -31.49 -7.40 30.14
CA ALA A 13 -32.25 -7.61 28.92
C ALA A 13 -33.72 -7.24 29.17
N ALA A 14 -34.29 -6.39 28.33
CA ALA A 14 -35.72 -6.14 28.28
C ALA A 14 -36.29 -6.75 27.00
N SER A 15 -37.15 -7.73 27.20
CA SER A 15 -38.00 -8.37 26.19
C SER A 15 -39.22 -7.52 25.87
N ALA A 16 -39.53 -7.31 24.60
CA ALA A 16 -40.82 -6.77 24.15
C ALA A 16 -41.43 -7.70 23.09
N SER A 17 -42.68 -8.05 23.35
CA SER A 17 -43.48 -9.09 22.74
C SER A 17 -44.05 -8.71 21.36
N ALA A 18 -44.22 -9.74 20.53
CA ALA A 18 -44.93 -9.68 19.25
C ALA A 18 -46.43 -9.52 19.41
N ALA A 19 -47.06 -8.72 18.55
CA ALA A 19 -48.47 -8.74 18.32
C ALA A 19 -48.76 -9.07 16.85
N THR A 20 -49.38 -10.23 16.67
CA THR A 20 -49.90 -10.75 15.40
C THR A 20 -51.30 -10.15 15.16
N ILE A 21 -51.53 -9.59 13.99
CA ILE A 21 -52.90 -9.30 13.52
C ILE A 21 -53.12 -10.05 12.21
N LEU A 22 -54.04 -11.02 12.29
CA LEU A 22 -54.62 -11.73 11.16
C LEU A 22 -55.83 -10.94 10.65
N VAL A 23 -55.87 -10.60 9.38
CA VAL A 23 -57.11 -10.24 8.70
C VAL A 23 -57.25 -11.08 7.43
N HIS A 24 -58.36 -11.83 7.39
CA HIS A 24 -58.84 -12.59 6.23
C HIS A 24 -59.66 -11.65 5.32
N GLY A 25 -59.54 -11.86 4.03
CA GLY A 25 -60.43 -11.25 3.04
C GLY A 25 -60.16 -11.77 1.64
N CYS A 26 -61.15 -12.49 1.12
CA CYS A 26 -61.15 -13.24 -0.15
C CYS A 26 -61.32 -12.40 -1.42
N SER A 27 -60.84 -12.97 -2.49
CA SER A 27 -61.45 -13.21 -3.81
C SER A 27 -61.16 -12.27 -4.99
N SER A 28 -60.54 -12.92 -5.96
CA SER A 28 -60.80 -12.97 -7.42
C SER A 28 -60.40 -11.82 -8.34
N ASN A 29 -59.61 -12.20 -9.28
CA ASN A 29 -59.61 -12.16 -10.74
C ASN A 29 -58.41 -11.53 -11.42
N ASN A 30 -57.72 -12.41 -12.12
CA ASN A 30 -57.00 -12.29 -13.42
C ASN A 30 -56.67 -10.91 -13.98
N SER A 31 -55.39 -10.66 -14.11
CA SER A 31 -54.76 -10.29 -15.38
C SER A 31 -53.22 -10.41 -15.30
N SER A 32 -52.69 -11.08 -16.30
CA SER A 32 -51.29 -11.35 -16.54
C SER A 32 -50.48 -10.06 -16.69
N ALA A 33 -49.45 -9.89 -15.84
CA ALA A 33 -48.36 -8.96 -16.11
C ALA A 33 -47.08 -9.64 -15.73
N ASP A 34 -46.23 -9.88 -16.73
CA ASP A 34 -44.91 -10.41 -16.69
C ASP A 34 -44.02 -9.55 -15.73
N ASN A 35 -43.66 -10.11 -14.61
CA ASN A 35 -42.62 -9.55 -13.73
C ASN A 35 -41.42 -10.47 -13.75
N THR A 36 -40.57 -10.29 -14.74
CA THR A 36 -39.18 -10.80 -14.71
C THR A 36 -38.38 -9.98 -13.71
N ALA A 37 -38.17 -10.54 -12.51
CA ALA A 37 -37.14 -10.09 -11.59
C ALA A 37 -35.76 -10.31 -12.23
N PRO A 38 -34.82 -9.36 -12.14
CA PRO A 38 -33.47 -9.60 -12.63
C PRO A 38 -32.77 -10.61 -11.72
N SER A 39 -32.58 -11.81 -12.24
CA SER A 39 -31.68 -12.80 -11.65
C SER A 39 -30.27 -12.21 -11.62
N GLY A 40 -29.69 -12.10 -10.43
CA GLY A 40 -28.29 -11.75 -10.26
C GLY A 40 -27.40 -12.75 -11.02
N GLY A 41 -26.94 -12.33 -12.17
CA GLY A 41 -25.94 -13.08 -12.95
C GLY A 41 -24.63 -13.07 -12.19
N THR A 42 -24.22 -14.22 -11.68
CA THR A 42 -22.82 -14.53 -11.40
C THR A 42 -22.09 -14.46 -12.74
N GLU A 43 -21.42 -13.34 -13.04
CA GLU A 43 -20.47 -13.27 -14.15
C GLU A 43 -19.43 -14.38 -13.92
N LYS A 44 -19.47 -15.39 -14.78
CA LYS A 44 -18.44 -16.42 -14.85
C LYS A 44 -17.10 -15.73 -15.12
N ALA A 45 -16.10 -16.02 -14.27
CA ALA A 45 -14.71 -15.71 -14.55
C ALA A 45 -14.39 -16.07 -16.00
N ALA A 46 -13.79 -15.14 -16.74
CA ALA A 46 -13.41 -15.36 -18.13
C ALA A 46 -12.59 -16.66 -18.23
N ASN A 47 -13.01 -17.58 -19.10
CA ASN A 47 -12.27 -18.80 -19.40
C ASN A 47 -10.96 -18.40 -20.09
N VAL A 48 -9.92 -18.11 -19.29
CA VAL A 48 -8.56 -17.93 -19.80
C VAL A 48 -7.98 -19.32 -20.04
N SER A 49 -7.77 -19.67 -21.30
CA SER A 49 -7.14 -20.94 -21.66
C SER A 49 -5.75 -21.04 -21.03
N ALA A 50 -5.48 -22.13 -20.32
CA ALA A 50 -4.17 -22.39 -19.77
C ALA A 50 -3.09 -22.42 -20.88
N VAL A 51 -1.92 -21.84 -20.62
CA VAL A 51 -0.80 -21.89 -21.56
C VAL A 51 -0.27 -23.32 -21.61
N SER A 52 -0.10 -23.89 -22.79
CA SER A 52 0.33 -25.28 -23.00
C SER A 52 1.70 -25.61 -22.36
N ASN A 53 2.50 -24.60 -22.03
CA ASN A 53 3.82 -24.72 -21.39
C ASN A 53 3.88 -24.15 -19.97
N ALA A 54 2.74 -23.99 -19.28
CA ALA A 54 2.76 -23.56 -17.89
C ALA A 54 3.48 -24.61 -17.03
N PRO A 55 4.35 -24.20 -16.07
CA PRO A 55 5.02 -25.14 -15.19
C PRO A 55 3.98 -25.90 -14.36
N LYS A 56 4.20 -27.22 -14.17
CA LYS A 56 3.35 -28.00 -13.26
C LYS A 56 3.58 -27.51 -11.85
N VAL A 57 2.60 -26.78 -11.29
CA VAL A 57 2.66 -26.21 -9.96
C VAL A 57 2.54 -27.29 -8.88
N GLU A 58 3.23 -27.08 -7.74
CA GLU A 58 3.15 -27.97 -6.57
C GLU A 58 1.80 -27.82 -5.84
N THR A 59 1.25 -26.60 -5.94
CA THR A 59 -0.06 -26.25 -5.37
C THR A 59 -0.76 -25.22 -6.27
N THR A 60 -2.08 -25.29 -6.35
CA THR A 60 -2.90 -24.27 -7.00
C THR A 60 -3.31 -23.14 -6.04
N LYS A 61 -2.97 -23.28 -4.74
CA LYS A 61 -3.47 -22.44 -3.66
C LYS A 61 -2.42 -21.47 -3.16
N ALA A 62 -2.83 -20.22 -2.99
CA ALA A 62 -2.10 -19.23 -2.22
C ALA A 62 -3.08 -18.24 -1.56
N LYS A 63 -2.80 -17.85 -0.33
CA LYS A 63 -3.57 -16.83 0.38
C LYS A 63 -2.76 -15.57 0.51
N LEU A 64 -3.17 -14.49 -0.17
CA LEU A 64 -2.44 -13.24 -0.31
C LEU A 64 -3.18 -12.10 0.37
N GLY A 65 -2.51 -11.41 1.30
CA GLY A 65 -3.04 -10.24 1.97
C GLY A 65 -2.93 -8.96 1.14
N PHE A 66 -3.88 -8.05 1.28
CA PHE A 66 -3.78 -6.71 0.71
C PHE A 66 -4.50 -5.66 1.57
N ILE A 67 -4.03 -4.43 1.52
CA ILE A 67 -4.72 -3.25 2.05
C ILE A 67 -5.45 -2.55 0.89
N PRO A 68 -6.66 -1.97 1.11
CA PRO A 68 -7.41 -1.25 0.08
C PRO A 68 -6.70 0.05 -0.32
N LEU A 69 -5.74 -0.08 -1.21
CA LEU A 69 -4.90 0.96 -1.79
C LEU A 69 -4.73 0.69 -3.29
N THR A 70 -4.66 1.75 -4.10
CA THR A 70 -4.55 1.63 -5.56
C THR A 70 -3.34 0.80 -5.99
N ASP A 71 -2.26 0.82 -5.21
CA ASP A 71 -1.05 0.03 -5.47
C ASP A 71 -1.21 -1.49 -5.27
N SER A 72 -2.34 -1.95 -4.71
CA SER A 72 -2.69 -3.38 -4.68
C SER A 72 -3.43 -3.85 -5.94
N ALA A 73 -3.77 -2.95 -6.86
CA ALA A 73 -4.52 -3.27 -8.08
C ALA A 73 -3.93 -4.44 -8.89
N PRO A 74 -2.61 -4.58 -9.09
CA PRO A 74 -2.08 -5.71 -9.85
C PRO A 74 -2.44 -7.07 -9.28
N LEU A 75 -2.49 -7.24 -7.94
CA LEU A 75 -2.92 -8.50 -7.32
C LEU A 75 -4.40 -8.78 -7.57
N ILE A 76 -5.23 -7.74 -7.46
CA ILE A 76 -6.68 -7.84 -7.69
C ILE A 76 -6.95 -8.18 -9.16
N ILE A 77 -6.31 -7.48 -10.08
CA ILE A 77 -6.46 -7.71 -11.52
C ILE A 77 -5.92 -9.09 -11.92
N ALA A 78 -4.80 -9.55 -11.34
CA ALA A 78 -4.28 -10.88 -11.61
C ALA A 78 -5.28 -11.98 -11.27
N LYS A 79 -6.04 -11.80 -10.19
CA LYS A 79 -7.12 -12.72 -9.83
C LYS A 79 -8.35 -12.56 -10.71
N GLU A 80 -8.90 -11.34 -10.83
CA GLU A 80 -10.18 -11.09 -11.49
C GLU A 80 -10.13 -11.33 -13.00
N LYS A 81 -9.00 -11.03 -13.64
CA LYS A 81 -8.78 -11.29 -15.08
C LYS A 81 -8.24 -12.69 -15.36
N GLY A 82 -8.05 -13.52 -14.33
CA GLY A 82 -7.60 -14.90 -14.48
C GLY A 82 -6.11 -15.06 -14.82
N PHE A 83 -5.27 -14.02 -14.66
CA PHE A 83 -3.84 -14.13 -14.97
C PHE A 83 -3.13 -15.16 -14.06
N PHE A 84 -3.52 -15.29 -12.79
CA PHE A 84 -3.01 -16.35 -11.93
C PHE A 84 -3.43 -17.75 -12.45
N ALA A 85 -4.72 -17.91 -12.78
CA ALA A 85 -5.26 -19.17 -13.26
C ALA A 85 -4.64 -19.62 -14.59
N LYS A 86 -4.28 -18.66 -15.46
CA LYS A 86 -3.58 -18.90 -16.74
C LYS A 86 -2.29 -19.71 -16.55
N TYR A 87 -1.59 -19.52 -15.43
CA TYR A 87 -0.35 -20.22 -15.09
C TYR A 87 -0.52 -21.35 -14.07
N GLY A 88 -1.77 -21.78 -13.82
CA GLY A 88 -2.08 -22.92 -12.96
C GLY A 88 -2.42 -22.58 -11.52
N MET A 89 -2.33 -21.30 -11.12
CA MET A 89 -2.72 -20.84 -9.78
C MET A 89 -4.24 -20.53 -9.76
N THR A 90 -5.07 -21.56 -9.74
CA THR A 90 -6.53 -21.46 -9.90
C THR A 90 -7.27 -21.13 -8.60
N ASP A 91 -6.62 -21.27 -7.46
CA ASP A 91 -7.23 -21.13 -6.12
C ASP A 91 -6.45 -20.09 -5.27
N VAL A 92 -6.30 -18.87 -5.85
CA VAL A 92 -5.69 -17.74 -5.13
C VAL A 92 -6.76 -16.98 -4.38
N GLU A 93 -6.65 -16.96 -3.05
CA GLU A 93 -7.49 -16.15 -2.17
C GLU A 93 -6.83 -14.78 -1.93
N LEU A 94 -7.58 -13.69 -2.09
CA LEU A 94 -7.17 -12.35 -1.68
C LEU A 94 -7.87 -11.98 -0.37
N LYS A 95 -7.09 -11.82 0.70
CA LYS A 95 -7.57 -11.43 2.02
C LYS A 95 -7.41 -9.93 2.22
N LYS A 96 -8.55 -9.22 2.33
CA LYS A 96 -8.56 -7.78 2.64
C LYS A 96 -8.20 -7.56 4.11
N GLU A 97 -7.11 -6.84 4.32
CA GLU A 97 -6.60 -6.56 5.67
C GLU A 97 -6.94 -5.15 6.13
N LYS A 98 -7.06 -4.99 7.44
CA LYS A 98 -7.49 -3.72 8.06
C LYS A 98 -6.33 -2.75 8.30
N SER A 99 -5.13 -3.26 8.46
CA SER A 99 -3.92 -2.46 8.76
C SER A 99 -2.64 -3.24 8.46
N TRP A 100 -1.52 -2.54 8.35
CA TRP A 100 -0.21 -3.16 8.19
C TRP A 100 0.22 -4.00 9.40
N VAL A 101 -0.27 -3.66 10.59
CA VAL A 101 -0.05 -4.48 11.80
C VAL A 101 -0.71 -5.84 11.63
N VAL A 102 -1.93 -5.90 11.09
CA VAL A 102 -2.63 -7.17 10.82
C VAL A 102 -1.91 -7.97 9.74
N VAL A 103 -1.47 -7.32 8.65
CA VAL A 103 -0.64 -7.98 7.61
C VAL A 103 0.60 -8.63 8.21
N ARG A 104 1.30 -7.91 9.11
CA ARG A 104 2.48 -8.43 9.82
C ARG A 104 2.14 -9.68 10.64
N GLU A 105 1.09 -9.61 11.46
CA GLU A 105 0.70 -10.75 12.31
C GLU A 105 0.24 -11.96 11.47
N ASP A 106 -0.50 -11.71 10.39
CA ASP A 106 -0.96 -12.79 9.50
C ASP A 106 0.17 -13.46 8.71
N LEU A 107 1.21 -12.70 8.31
CA LEU A 107 2.42 -13.27 7.74
C LEU A 107 3.20 -14.11 8.75
N LYS A 108 3.19 -13.75 10.04
CA LYS A 108 3.82 -14.55 11.10
C LYS A 108 3.09 -15.88 11.30
N ILE A 109 1.77 -15.84 11.25
CA ILE A 109 0.91 -17.02 11.44
C ILE A 109 1.02 -17.98 10.23
N GLY A 110 1.01 -17.43 9.00
CA GLY A 110 0.96 -18.21 7.76
C GLY A 110 -0.42 -18.81 7.49
N SER A 111 -0.68 -19.21 6.23
CA SER A 111 -2.01 -19.71 5.83
C SER A 111 -2.44 -21.00 6.56
N ALA A 112 -1.49 -21.86 6.91
CA ALA A 112 -1.75 -23.07 7.69
C ALA A 112 -2.33 -22.75 9.08
N GLY A 113 -1.98 -21.60 9.68
CA GLY A 113 -2.52 -21.08 10.93
C GLY A 113 -3.66 -20.09 10.76
N ASN A 114 -4.29 -20.03 9.58
CA ASN A 114 -5.32 -19.06 9.19
C ASN A 114 -4.81 -17.62 8.93
N GLY A 115 -3.50 -17.42 8.82
CA GLY A 115 -2.87 -16.20 8.32
C GLY A 115 -2.78 -16.17 6.80
N ILE A 116 -1.67 -15.66 6.25
CA ILE A 116 -1.43 -15.49 4.82
C ILE A 116 -0.05 -16.03 4.41
N ASP A 117 0.08 -16.47 3.14
CA ASP A 117 1.33 -16.96 2.57
C ASP A 117 2.20 -15.82 2.03
N GLY A 118 1.58 -14.74 1.60
CA GLY A 118 2.22 -13.57 1.05
C GLY A 118 1.33 -12.36 1.07
N SER A 119 1.85 -11.22 0.63
CA SER A 119 1.10 -9.97 0.69
C SER A 119 1.63 -8.91 -0.28
N HIS A 120 0.73 -8.02 -0.70
CA HIS A 120 1.04 -6.64 -0.99
C HIS A 120 1.46 -5.96 0.30
N ILE A 121 2.65 -5.33 0.36
CA ILE A 121 3.22 -4.83 1.60
C ILE A 121 4.13 -3.60 1.38
N LEU A 122 4.28 -2.76 2.39
CA LEU A 122 5.26 -1.67 2.38
C LEU A 122 6.67 -2.24 2.22
N SER A 123 7.45 -1.77 1.25
CA SER A 123 8.74 -2.35 0.88
C SER A 123 9.73 -2.61 2.02
N PRO A 124 9.85 -1.74 3.07
CA PRO A 124 10.76 -2.03 4.18
C PRO A 124 10.27 -3.14 5.13
N MET A 125 8.95 -3.40 5.20
CA MET A 125 8.38 -4.31 6.20
C MET A 125 8.90 -5.75 6.12
N PRO A 126 9.10 -6.37 4.95
CA PRO A 126 9.65 -7.73 4.88
C PRO A 126 11.00 -7.86 5.59
N TYR A 127 11.84 -6.84 5.52
CA TYR A 127 13.11 -6.78 6.24
C TYR A 127 12.90 -6.66 7.75
N LEU A 128 12.03 -5.73 8.18
CA LEU A 128 11.74 -5.52 9.59
C LEU A 128 11.15 -6.79 10.22
N ILE A 129 10.22 -7.47 9.54
CA ILE A 129 9.63 -8.74 9.99
C ILE A 129 10.71 -9.84 10.06
N THR A 130 11.55 -9.97 9.02
CA THR A 130 12.61 -10.97 8.99
C THR A 130 13.62 -10.76 10.12
N ILE A 131 14.03 -9.51 10.37
CA ILE A 131 15.01 -9.16 11.40
C ILE A 131 14.41 -9.26 12.81
N SER A 132 13.25 -8.62 13.04
CA SER A 132 12.69 -8.44 14.39
C SER A 132 11.85 -9.62 14.83
N ASP A 133 11.00 -10.16 13.95
CA ASP A 133 10.07 -11.25 14.28
C ASP A 133 10.66 -12.64 14.00
N LYS A 134 11.83 -12.71 13.32
CA LYS A 134 12.46 -13.97 12.93
C LYS A 134 11.57 -14.83 12.00
N VAL A 135 10.73 -14.17 11.22
CA VAL A 135 9.91 -14.80 10.18
C VAL A 135 10.53 -14.48 8.81
N PRO A 136 11.23 -15.42 8.19
CA PRO A 136 11.89 -15.18 6.92
C PRO A 136 10.88 -14.92 5.80
N LEU A 137 11.05 -13.80 5.11
CA LEU A 137 10.24 -13.39 3.97
C LEU A 137 11.13 -13.17 2.75
N TYR A 138 10.55 -13.34 1.56
CA TYR A 138 11.16 -12.98 0.29
C TYR A 138 10.37 -11.87 -0.39
N ILE A 139 11.08 -10.86 -0.90
CA ILE A 139 10.54 -9.89 -1.85
C ILE A 139 10.75 -10.47 -3.24
N LEU A 140 9.65 -10.70 -3.95
CA LEU A 140 9.66 -11.32 -5.28
C LEU A 140 9.52 -10.31 -6.40
N ALA A 141 8.85 -9.17 -6.16
CA ALA A 141 8.66 -8.08 -7.12
C ALA A 141 8.37 -6.78 -6.38
N ARG A 142 8.53 -5.64 -7.06
CA ARG A 142 7.84 -4.41 -6.69
C ARG A 142 6.44 -4.45 -7.31
N LEU A 143 5.46 -3.90 -6.58
CA LEU A 143 4.12 -3.76 -7.13
C LEU A 143 3.97 -2.46 -7.89
N ASN A 144 4.64 -1.40 -7.44
CA ASN A 144 4.59 -0.10 -8.07
C ASN A 144 5.79 0.79 -7.73
N VAL A 145 5.94 1.85 -8.51
CA VAL A 145 6.68 3.05 -8.17
C VAL A 145 5.72 4.23 -8.02
N ASN A 146 6.09 5.25 -7.22
CA ASN A 146 5.29 6.45 -6.94
C ASN A 146 3.89 6.12 -6.33
N GLY A 147 2.93 7.04 -6.44
CA GLY A 147 1.50 6.79 -6.15
C GLY A 147 1.10 6.94 -4.70
N GLN A 148 1.93 7.60 -3.88
CA GLN A 148 1.58 8.03 -2.54
C GLN A 148 1.52 9.56 -2.51
N ALA A 149 0.95 10.12 -1.44
CA ALA A 149 0.99 11.57 -1.26
C ALA A 149 1.05 11.95 0.22
N ILE A 150 1.48 13.18 0.47
CA ILE A 150 1.35 13.85 1.75
C ILE A 150 0.25 14.90 1.61
N SER A 151 -0.76 14.78 2.46
CA SER A 151 -1.89 15.71 2.51
C SER A 151 -1.97 16.41 3.85
N VAL A 152 -2.48 17.64 3.84
CA VAL A 152 -2.53 18.56 4.98
C VAL A 152 -3.96 19.06 5.16
N ALA A 153 -4.38 19.29 6.41
CA ALA A 153 -5.71 19.77 6.73
C ALA A 153 -6.01 21.15 6.14
N ASP A 154 -7.25 21.38 5.77
CA ASP A 154 -7.73 22.59 5.10
C ASP A 154 -7.44 23.88 5.89
N LYS A 155 -7.44 23.82 7.20
CA LYS A 155 -7.12 24.96 8.10
C LYS A 155 -5.72 25.56 7.88
N TYR A 156 -4.86 24.87 7.13
CA TYR A 156 -3.51 25.33 6.80
C TYR A 156 -3.35 25.78 5.33
N GLN A 157 -4.43 25.98 4.61
CA GLN A 157 -4.42 26.34 3.19
C GLN A 157 -3.61 27.62 2.89
N ASP A 158 -3.68 28.61 3.78
CA ASP A 158 -2.97 29.89 3.61
C ASP A 158 -1.44 29.74 3.62
N LEU A 159 -0.92 28.67 4.20
CA LEU A 159 0.51 28.36 4.22
C LEU A 159 1.00 27.79 2.87
N LYS A 160 0.10 27.40 1.97
CA LYS A 160 0.41 26.86 0.62
C LYS A 160 1.51 25.79 0.66
N ILE A 161 1.41 24.87 1.65
CA ILE A 161 2.41 23.83 1.89
C ILE A 161 2.53 22.96 0.64
N SER A 162 3.78 22.65 0.27
CA SER A 162 4.12 21.88 -0.94
C SER A 162 5.28 20.92 -0.63
N ALA A 163 6.07 20.53 -1.62
CA ALA A 163 7.31 19.77 -1.42
C ALA A 163 8.28 20.52 -0.48
N ASP A 164 8.31 21.85 -0.49
CA ASP A 164 9.01 22.64 0.53
C ASP A 164 8.16 22.70 1.82
N SER A 165 8.57 21.92 2.83
CA SER A 165 7.90 21.87 4.13
C SER A 165 8.33 22.97 5.12
N LYS A 166 9.23 23.87 4.75
CA LYS A 166 9.76 24.93 5.64
C LYS A 166 8.65 25.82 6.23
N ALA A 167 7.58 26.05 5.48
CA ALA A 167 6.44 26.83 5.97
C ALA A 167 5.77 26.19 7.22
N LEU A 168 5.89 24.88 7.40
CA LEU A 168 5.40 24.17 8.59
C LEU A 168 6.27 24.39 9.82
N LYS A 169 7.56 24.75 9.67
CA LYS A 169 8.49 24.81 10.81
C LYS A 169 8.01 25.79 11.87
N ALA A 170 7.67 27.02 11.49
CA ALA A 170 7.19 28.02 12.43
C ALA A 170 5.88 27.60 13.13
N LEU A 171 4.99 26.89 12.40
CA LEU A 171 3.77 26.34 12.96
C LEU A 171 4.06 25.23 13.97
N ALA A 172 4.94 24.29 13.61
CA ALA A 172 5.35 23.18 14.49
C ALA A 172 5.99 23.72 15.78
N ASP A 173 6.88 24.72 15.68
CA ASP A 173 7.52 25.35 16.83
C ASP A 173 6.50 26.03 17.75
N LYS A 174 5.58 26.80 17.17
CA LYS A 174 4.50 27.46 17.93
C LYS A 174 3.60 26.43 18.64
N ALA A 175 3.19 25.38 17.93
CA ALA A 175 2.35 24.32 18.48
C ALA A 175 3.07 23.55 19.59
N LYS A 176 4.35 23.26 19.43
CA LYS A 176 5.21 22.63 20.44
C LYS A 176 5.34 23.49 21.68
N ALA A 177 5.61 24.79 21.52
CA ALA A 177 5.68 25.74 22.63
C ALA A 177 4.36 25.84 23.40
N ALA A 178 3.22 25.73 22.73
CA ALA A 178 1.89 25.68 23.32
C ALA A 178 1.54 24.30 23.94
N LYS A 179 2.45 23.30 23.89
CA LYS A 179 2.21 21.90 24.29
C LYS A 179 1.05 21.23 23.53
N GLN A 180 0.81 21.67 22.32
CA GLN A 180 -0.21 21.15 21.40
C GLN A 180 0.46 20.79 20.08
N ALA A 181 1.48 19.91 20.15
CA ALA A 181 2.24 19.51 18.97
C ALA A 181 1.34 19.14 17.79
N MET A 182 1.70 19.62 16.59
CA MET A 182 1.07 19.24 15.35
C MET A 182 1.10 17.71 15.18
N LYS A 183 -0.04 17.10 14.87
CA LYS A 183 -0.17 15.64 14.73
C LYS A 183 -0.07 15.23 13.27
N VAL A 184 0.91 14.42 12.96
CA VAL A 184 1.10 13.87 11.61
C VAL A 184 0.92 12.36 11.64
N ALA A 185 0.17 11.82 10.67
CA ALA A 185 -0.14 10.40 10.63
C ALA A 185 0.63 9.66 9.54
N VAL A 186 1.06 8.47 9.89
CA VAL A 186 1.68 7.49 9.01
C VAL A 186 1.02 6.14 9.22
N THR A 187 1.30 5.15 8.34
CA THR A 187 0.55 3.90 8.37
C THR A 187 1.23 2.77 9.12
N PHE A 188 2.56 2.82 9.24
CA PHE A 188 3.36 1.83 9.95
C PHE A 188 4.77 2.38 10.23
N PRO A 189 5.30 2.25 11.47
CA PRO A 189 6.64 2.74 11.82
C PRO A 189 7.74 2.04 11.01
N GLY A 190 8.61 2.82 10.38
CA GLY A 190 9.67 2.32 9.50
C GLY A 190 9.19 1.82 8.13
N GLY A 191 7.88 1.90 7.84
CA GLY A 191 7.33 1.66 6.51
C GLY A 191 7.52 2.86 5.58
N THR A 192 7.19 2.68 4.29
CA THR A 192 7.43 3.73 3.27
C THR A 192 6.76 5.06 3.62
N HIS A 193 5.52 5.07 4.06
CA HIS A 193 4.80 6.31 4.42
C HIS A 193 5.45 7.05 5.61
N ASP A 194 5.99 6.31 6.59
CA ASP A 194 6.75 6.88 7.71
C ASP A 194 8.06 7.50 7.20
N LEU A 195 8.77 6.80 6.32
CA LEU A 195 10.03 7.30 5.79
C LEU A 195 9.82 8.53 4.89
N TRP A 196 8.77 8.57 4.04
CA TRP A 196 8.45 9.76 3.23
C TRP A 196 8.07 10.97 4.10
N MET A 197 7.22 10.77 5.10
CA MET A 197 6.82 11.83 6.03
C MET A 197 8.05 12.38 6.79
N ARG A 198 8.87 11.49 7.33
CA ARG A 198 10.09 11.87 8.05
C ARG A 198 11.09 12.60 7.19
N TYR A 199 11.31 12.11 5.96
CA TYR A 199 12.22 12.74 5.01
C TYR A 199 11.76 14.16 4.66
N TRP A 200 10.49 14.32 4.31
CA TRP A 200 9.88 15.60 3.96
C TRP A 200 9.94 16.61 5.11
N LEU A 201 9.59 16.21 6.33
CA LEU A 201 9.68 17.07 7.52
C LEU A 201 11.13 17.48 7.80
N ALA A 202 12.07 16.53 7.77
CA ALA A 202 13.48 16.79 8.03
C ALA A 202 14.12 17.75 6.99
N ALA A 203 13.73 17.63 5.72
CA ALA A 203 14.17 18.55 4.66
C ALA A 203 13.75 20.00 4.92
N GLY A 204 12.60 20.21 5.57
CA GLY A 204 12.12 21.51 6.05
C GLY A 204 12.67 21.96 7.40
N GLY A 205 13.58 21.18 7.99
CA GLY A 205 14.18 21.51 9.29
C GLY A 205 13.32 21.12 10.49
N ILE A 206 12.32 20.24 10.33
CA ILE A 206 11.42 19.75 11.37
C ILE A 206 11.89 18.36 11.80
N ASP A 207 12.22 18.20 13.08
CA ASP A 207 12.53 16.88 13.63
C ASP A 207 11.23 16.11 13.89
N PRO A 208 10.98 15.01 13.15
CA PRO A 208 9.71 14.27 13.26
C PRO A 208 9.49 13.59 14.60
N ASP A 209 10.53 13.42 15.41
CA ASP A 209 10.43 12.81 16.73
C ASP A 209 10.39 13.85 17.88
N GLN A 210 10.72 15.12 17.60
CA GLN A 210 10.80 16.17 18.62
C GLN A 210 9.78 17.30 18.41
N ASP A 211 9.46 17.62 17.14
CA ASP A 211 8.72 18.84 16.81
C ASP A 211 7.25 18.57 16.49
N VAL A 212 6.88 17.31 16.19
CA VAL A 212 5.51 16.89 15.87
C VAL A 212 5.13 15.63 16.65
N GLY A 213 3.83 15.37 16.80
CA GLY A 213 3.31 14.10 17.28
C GLY A 213 3.07 13.15 16.11
N LEU A 214 3.81 12.05 16.05
CA LEU A 214 3.70 11.08 14.98
C LEU A 214 2.74 9.96 15.37
N GLU A 215 1.60 9.86 14.65
CA GLU A 215 0.52 8.92 14.94
C GLU A 215 0.49 7.79 13.91
N VAL A 216 0.11 6.59 14.34
CA VAL A 216 -0.07 5.44 13.43
C VAL A 216 -1.55 5.25 13.15
N VAL A 217 -1.97 5.48 11.91
CA VAL A 217 -3.37 5.38 11.48
C VAL A 217 -3.50 4.44 10.29
N PRO A 218 -4.41 3.45 10.32
CA PRO A 218 -4.68 2.59 9.16
C PRO A 218 -5.15 3.41 7.95
N PRO A 219 -4.74 3.05 6.71
CA PRO A 219 -5.09 3.80 5.50
C PRO A 219 -6.57 4.14 5.36
N PRO A 220 -7.55 3.23 5.55
CA PRO A 220 -8.97 3.56 5.40
C PRO A 220 -9.53 4.53 6.47
N GLN A 221 -8.75 4.83 7.50
CA GLN A 221 -9.15 5.72 8.58
C GLN A 221 -8.56 7.14 8.46
N MET A 222 -7.64 7.37 7.51
CA MET A 222 -6.91 8.65 7.38
C MET A 222 -7.86 9.84 7.19
N VAL A 223 -8.79 9.75 6.22
CA VAL A 223 -9.74 10.82 5.91
C VAL A 223 -10.66 11.11 7.10
N ALA A 224 -11.15 10.07 7.77
CA ALA A 224 -12.02 10.24 8.94
C ALA A 224 -11.29 10.93 10.10
N ASN A 225 -10.02 10.57 10.36
CA ASN A 225 -9.20 11.21 11.38
C ASN A 225 -8.91 12.68 11.06
N MET A 226 -8.65 13.01 9.79
CA MET A 226 -8.51 14.41 9.36
C MET A 226 -9.80 15.20 9.56
N LYS A 227 -10.95 14.61 9.18
CA LYS A 227 -12.28 15.22 9.32
C LYS A 227 -12.61 15.61 10.76
N VAL A 228 -12.26 14.77 11.72
CA VAL A 228 -12.52 15.07 13.15
C VAL A 228 -11.39 15.85 13.83
N GLY A 229 -10.33 16.19 13.08
CA GLY A 229 -9.22 17.02 13.57
C GLY A 229 -8.25 16.32 14.50
N THR A 230 -8.21 14.96 14.50
CA THR A 230 -7.24 14.19 15.29
C THR A 230 -5.87 14.12 14.64
N VAL A 231 -5.77 14.43 13.34
CA VAL A 231 -4.51 14.58 12.61
C VAL A 231 -4.52 15.86 11.76
N ASP A 232 -3.36 16.47 11.59
CA ASP A 232 -3.13 17.71 10.88
C ASP A 232 -2.54 17.49 9.47
N ALA A 233 -1.80 16.41 9.31
CA ALA A 233 -1.25 15.96 8.04
C ALA A 233 -1.10 14.44 8.06
N PHE A 234 -1.07 13.82 6.87
CA PHE A 234 -0.79 12.39 6.77
C PHE A 234 -0.03 12.04 5.49
N CYS A 235 0.72 10.94 5.54
CA CYS A 235 1.27 10.27 4.36
C CYS A 235 0.59 8.91 4.18
N VAL A 236 0.00 8.69 3.01
CA VAL A 236 -0.72 7.44 2.69
C VAL A 236 -0.77 7.20 1.19
N GLY A 237 -1.03 5.96 0.78
CA GLY A 237 -1.30 5.59 -0.61
C GLY A 237 -2.67 6.09 -1.11
N GLU A 238 -2.81 6.17 -2.43
CA GLU A 238 -4.11 6.42 -3.04
C GLU A 238 -5.06 5.22 -2.82
N PRO A 239 -6.39 5.49 -2.73
CA PRO A 239 -7.11 6.70 -3.14
C PRO A 239 -7.38 7.71 -2.02
N TRP A 240 -6.82 7.55 -0.85
CA TRP A 240 -7.23 8.31 0.34
C TRP A 240 -6.89 9.80 0.26
N ASN A 241 -5.83 10.18 -0.45
CA ASN A 241 -5.52 11.59 -0.70
C ASN A 241 -6.52 12.23 -1.68
N ALA A 242 -6.87 11.52 -2.77
CA ALA A 242 -7.91 11.98 -3.69
C ALA A 242 -9.25 12.16 -2.96
N GLN A 243 -9.63 11.20 -2.12
CA GLN A 243 -10.87 11.27 -1.33
C GLN A 243 -10.86 12.43 -0.33
N LEU A 244 -9.72 12.75 0.29
CA LEU A 244 -9.60 13.93 1.16
C LEU A 244 -9.90 15.22 0.40
N VAL A 245 -9.30 15.37 -0.78
CA VAL A 245 -9.47 16.56 -1.64
C VAL A 245 -10.90 16.67 -2.14
N SER A 246 -11.50 15.57 -2.63
CA SER A 246 -12.88 15.57 -3.13
C SER A 246 -13.90 15.91 -2.04
N GLN A 247 -13.63 15.55 -0.78
CA GLN A 247 -14.45 15.92 0.38
C GLN A 247 -14.13 17.31 0.95
N LYS A 248 -13.19 18.06 0.38
CA LYS A 248 -12.77 19.40 0.84
C LYS A 248 -12.37 19.45 2.31
N LEU A 249 -11.69 18.41 2.79
CA LEU A 249 -11.22 18.29 4.18
C LEU A 249 -9.76 18.70 4.34
N GLY A 250 -9.06 18.82 3.23
CA GLY A 250 -7.65 19.15 3.14
C GLY A 250 -7.19 19.20 1.69
N TYR A 251 -5.91 19.33 1.51
CA TYR A 251 -5.28 19.39 0.21
C TYR A 251 -4.01 18.53 0.18
N THR A 252 -3.62 18.09 -1.00
CA THR A 252 -2.37 17.37 -1.22
C THR A 252 -1.23 18.38 -1.29
N ALA A 253 -0.31 18.34 -0.34
CA ALA A 253 0.90 19.17 -0.35
C ALA A 253 1.82 18.74 -1.50
N LEU A 254 2.05 17.43 -1.62
CA LEU A 254 2.87 16.82 -2.67
C LEU A 254 2.42 15.39 -2.95
N VAL A 255 2.71 14.89 -4.15
CA VAL A 255 2.77 13.45 -4.43
C VAL A 255 4.22 12.98 -4.30
N THR A 256 4.43 11.79 -3.75
CA THR A 256 5.77 11.34 -3.33
C THR A 256 6.77 11.20 -4.48
N GLY A 257 6.29 11.04 -5.72
CA GLY A 257 7.14 11.12 -6.90
C GLY A 257 7.85 12.47 -7.09
N GLU A 258 7.33 13.55 -6.45
CA GLU A 258 8.02 14.86 -6.39
C GLU A 258 9.21 14.82 -5.41
N LEU A 259 9.23 13.95 -4.41
CA LEU A 259 10.36 13.78 -3.50
C LEU A 259 11.49 12.97 -4.14
N TRP A 260 11.13 11.90 -4.83
CA TRP A 260 12.05 11.01 -5.52
C TRP A 260 11.33 10.33 -6.67
N ASN A 261 11.65 10.73 -7.89
CA ASN A 261 11.00 10.20 -9.09
C ASN A 261 11.23 8.69 -9.26
N ASN A 262 10.16 7.98 -9.58
CA ASN A 262 10.15 6.52 -9.70
C ASN A 262 10.71 5.82 -8.45
N HIS A 263 10.44 6.38 -7.27
CA HIS A 263 10.79 5.72 -6.02
C HIS A 263 10.02 4.40 -5.87
N PRO A 264 10.67 3.34 -5.32
CA PRO A 264 9.98 2.09 -5.03
C PRO A 264 8.93 2.28 -3.95
N GLU A 265 7.83 1.53 -4.03
CA GLU A 265 6.78 1.67 -3.03
C GLU A 265 6.37 0.32 -2.43
N LYS A 266 5.42 -0.40 -3.02
CA LYS A 266 4.98 -1.67 -2.45
C LYS A 266 5.77 -2.84 -3.02
N ALA A 267 5.93 -3.85 -2.19
CA ALA A 267 6.48 -5.13 -2.61
C ALA A 267 5.40 -6.20 -2.69
N PHE A 268 5.57 -7.14 -3.59
CA PHE A 268 4.97 -8.46 -3.49
C PHE A 268 5.93 -9.34 -2.71
N THR A 269 5.50 -9.76 -1.54
CA THR A 269 6.29 -10.60 -0.65
C THR A 269 5.61 -11.92 -0.38
N MET A 270 6.41 -12.96 -0.18
CA MET A 270 5.95 -14.28 0.22
C MET A 270 6.78 -14.80 1.39
N ARG A 271 6.21 -15.68 2.19
CA ARG A 271 6.93 -16.42 3.20
C ARG A 271 7.98 -17.31 2.54
N LYS A 272 9.20 -17.31 3.09
CA LYS A 272 10.30 -18.14 2.59
C LYS A 272 9.94 -19.63 2.53
N ASP A 273 9.32 -20.16 3.60
CA ASP A 273 8.94 -21.56 3.70
C ASP A 273 7.91 -21.99 2.64
N TRP A 274 7.00 -21.08 2.27
CA TRP A 274 6.06 -21.32 1.18
C TRP A 274 6.76 -21.34 -0.19
N VAL A 275 7.65 -20.37 -0.45
CA VAL A 275 8.40 -20.25 -1.71
C VAL A 275 9.31 -21.45 -1.92
N ASP A 276 10.08 -21.84 -0.89
CA ASP A 276 11.00 -22.96 -0.96
C ASP A 276 10.28 -24.31 -1.22
N LYS A 277 9.08 -24.45 -0.69
CA LYS A 277 8.24 -25.64 -0.89
C LYS A 277 7.55 -25.65 -2.26
N ASN A 278 7.29 -24.49 -2.86
CA ASN A 278 6.46 -24.34 -4.04
C ASN A 278 7.15 -23.47 -5.13
N PRO A 279 8.33 -23.86 -5.64
CA PRO A 279 9.09 -23.05 -6.58
C PRO A 279 8.37 -22.80 -7.90
N ASN A 280 7.65 -23.80 -8.47
CA ASN A 280 6.91 -23.63 -9.71
C ASN A 280 5.65 -22.77 -9.50
N ALA A 281 4.95 -22.94 -8.38
CA ALA A 281 3.81 -22.08 -8.02
C ALA A 281 4.27 -20.62 -7.78
N THR A 282 5.46 -20.41 -7.24
CA THR A 282 6.06 -19.07 -7.09
C THR A 282 6.30 -18.42 -8.45
N GLN A 283 6.85 -19.14 -9.41
CA GLN A 283 7.03 -18.65 -10.78
C GLN A 283 5.69 -18.35 -11.45
N ALA A 284 4.70 -19.22 -11.28
CA ALA A 284 3.35 -19.03 -11.79
C ALA A 284 2.66 -17.76 -11.23
N LEU A 285 2.78 -17.52 -9.91
CA LEU A 285 2.27 -16.29 -9.29
C LEU A 285 2.98 -15.05 -9.84
N LEU A 286 4.31 -15.09 -9.98
CA LEU A 286 5.08 -13.97 -10.53
C LEU A 286 4.69 -13.68 -11.98
N MET A 287 4.56 -14.70 -12.83
CA MET A 287 4.16 -14.53 -14.23
C MET A 287 2.76 -13.90 -14.33
N GLY A 288 1.79 -14.39 -13.56
CA GLY A 288 0.44 -13.81 -13.53
C GLY A 288 0.42 -12.38 -13.00
N LEU A 289 1.22 -12.07 -11.99
CA LEU A 289 1.36 -10.72 -11.45
C LEU A 289 1.98 -9.76 -12.48
N MET A 290 3.05 -10.16 -13.17
CA MET A 290 3.71 -9.34 -14.18
C MET A 290 2.79 -9.01 -15.36
N GLU A 291 1.99 -9.96 -15.85
CA GLU A 291 0.98 -9.69 -16.87
C GLU A 291 -0.08 -8.69 -16.37
N ALA A 292 -0.52 -8.84 -15.12
CA ALA A 292 -1.45 -7.90 -14.51
C ALA A 292 -0.86 -6.50 -14.39
N GLN A 293 0.42 -6.37 -14.02
CA GLN A 293 1.12 -5.09 -13.95
C GLN A 293 1.21 -4.42 -15.33
N GLN A 294 1.56 -5.18 -16.37
CA GLN A 294 1.57 -4.70 -17.75
C GLN A 294 0.17 -4.27 -18.21
N TRP A 295 -0.84 -5.05 -17.86
CA TRP A 295 -2.23 -4.73 -18.18
C TRP A 295 -2.70 -3.47 -17.46
N CYS A 296 -2.37 -3.30 -16.20
CA CYS A 296 -2.74 -2.14 -15.38
C CYS A 296 -2.11 -0.82 -15.88
N ASP A 297 -0.94 -0.86 -16.50
CA ASP A 297 -0.29 0.35 -17.01
C ASP A 297 -0.84 0.86 -18.33
N LYS A 298 -1.53 0.00 -19.10
CA LYS A 298 -2.15 0.43 -20.36
C LYS A 298 -3.26 1.45 -20.12
N ALA A 299 -3.20 2.56 -20.86
CA ALA A 299 -4.15 3.66 -20.70
C ALA A 299 -5.62 3.22 -20.90
N GLU A 300 -5.86 2.36 -21.90
CA GLU A 300 -7.18 1.81 -22.23
C GLU A 300 -7.78 0.96 -21.10
N ASN A 301 -6.95 0.40 -20.23
CA ASN A 301 -7.38 -0.48 -19.14
C ASN A 301 -7.62 0.25 -17.81
N LYS A 302 -7.20 1.52 -17.68
CA LYS A 302 -7.30 2.25 -16.40
C LYS A 302 -8.73 2.33 -15.87
N ALA A 303 -9.71 2.61 -16.74
CA ALA A 303 -11.12 2.70 -16.33
C ALA A 303 -11.65 1.35 -15.81
N GLU A 304 -11.34 0.24 -16.50
CA GLU A 304 -11.73 -1.11 -16.07
C GLU A 304 -11.03 -1.50 -14.77
N MET A 305 -9.72 -1.23 -14.64
CA MET A 305 -8.97 -1.45 -13.41
C MET A 305 -9.63 -0.73 -12.22
N CYS A 306 -9.95 0.56 -12.38
CA CYS A 306 -10.56 1.35 -11.32
C CYS A 306 -11.96 0.84 -10.96
N LYS A 307 -12.77 0.44 -11.96
CA LYS A 307 -14.09 -0.17 -11.75
C LYS A 307 -13.99 -1.46 -10.94
N ILE A 308 -13.09 -2.38 -11.31
CA ILE A 308 -12.89 -3.64 -10.57
C ILE A 308 -12.45 -3.35 -9.14
N CYS A 309 -11.44 -2.49 -8.97
CA CYS A 309 -10.87 -2.19 -7.65
C CYS A 309 -11.84 -1.41 -6.73
N SER A 310 -12.77 -0.62 -7.28
CA SER A 310 -13.75 0.15 -6.51
C SER A 310 -14.80 -0.72 -5.79
N ASP A 311 -14.95 -1.98 -6.18
CA ASP A 311 -15.90 -2.90 -5.60
C ASP A 311 -15.78 -2.97 -4.07
N ARG A 312 -16.91 -3.19 -3.38
CA ARG A 312 -16.97 -3.30 -1.90
C ARG A 312 -16.04 -4.38 -1.33
N LYS A 313 -15.83 -5.47 -2.07
CA LYS A 313 -14.91 -6.55 -1.66
C LYS A 313 -13.45 -6.09 -1.66
N TYR A 314 -13.10 -5.04 -2.42
CA TYR A 314 -11.74 -4.50 -2.51
C TYR A 314 -11.63 -3.16 -1.79
N PHE A 315 -11.74 -2.02 -2.50
CA PHE A 315 -11.47 -0.72 -1.88
C PHE A 315 -12.70 -0.11 -1.22
N ASN A 316 -13.90 -0.36 -1.76
CA ASN A 316 -15.15 0.25 -1.31
C ASN A 316 -15.10 1.79 -1.37
N VAL A 317 -14.61 2.31 -2.49
CA VAL A 317 -14.55 3.75 -2.81
C VAL A 317 -15.10 3.97 -4.22
N ALA A 318 -15.49 5.20 -4.56
CA ALA A 318 -15.94 5.49 -5.91
C ALA A 318 -14.80 5.32 -6.93
N ALA A 319 -15.09 4.75 -8.11
CA ALA A 319 -14.08 4.58 -9.16
C ALA A 319 -13.49 5.93 -9.61
N ALA A 320 -14.25 7.01 -9.55
CA ALA A 320 -13.78 8.38 -9.83
C ALA A 320 -12.66 8.83 -8.89
N ASP A 321 -12.71 8.46 -7.61
CA ASP A 321 -11.65 8.79 -6.63
C ASP A 321 -10.31 8.10 -6.95
N ILE A 322 -10.32 7.07 -7.81
CA ILE A 322 -9.12 6.32 -8.21
C ILE A 322 -8.63 6.79 -9.59
N LEU A 323 -9.56 7.01 -10.54
CA LEU A 323 -9.28 7.08 -11.96
C LEU A 323 -8.36 8.25 -12.34
N ASP A 324 -8.69 9.46 -11.89
CA ASP A 324 -7.91 10.65 -12.28
C ASP A 324 -6.44 10.51 -11.89
N ARG A 325 -6.17 10.14 -10.65
CA ARG A 325 -4.78 9.96 -10.18
C ARG A 325 -4.09 8.76 -10.84
N ALA A 326 -4.82 7.70 -11.16
CA ALA A 326 -4.28 6.56 -11.91
C ALA A 326 -3.89 6.93 -13.35
N GLN A 327 -4.56 7.92 -13.94
CA GLN A 327 -4.25 8.49 -15.26
C GLN A 327 -3.18 9.60 -15.22
N GLY A 328 -2.78 10.05 -14.03
CA GLY A 328 -1.84 11.17 -13.88
C GLY A 328 -2.51 12.54 -13.81
N ASN A 329 -3.82 12.60 -13.63
CA ASN A 329 -4.54 13.84 -13.40
C ASN A 329 -4.61 14.08 -11.89
N ILE A 330 -3.78 14.99 -11.39
CA ILE A 330 -3.66 15.25 -9.95
C ILE A 330 -4.39 16.55 -9.61
N ASP A 331 -5.49 16.43 -8.88
CA ASP A 331 -6.07 17.54 -8.14
C ASP A 331 -5.42 17.59 -6.75
N TYR A 332 -4.67 18.66 -6.50
CA TYR A 332 -4.05 18.91 -5.20
C TYR A 332 -5.00 19.61 -4.22
N GLY A 333 -6.13 20.11 -4.71
CA GLY A 333 -7.03 21.00 -3.97
C GLY A 333 -6.76 22.47 -4.21
N HIS A 334 -7.70 23.34 -3.80
CA HIS A 334 -7.60 24.81 -3.92
C HIS A 334 -7.22 25.33 -5.34
N GLY A 335 -7.72 24.63 -6.38
CA GLY A 335 -7.49 25.02 -7.78
C GLY A 335 -6.12 24.66 -8.34
N ARG A 336 -5.25 24.01 -7.57
CA ARG A 336 -3.99 23.47 -8.07
C ARG A 336 -4.25 22.10 -8.71
N THR A 337 -4.16 22.03 -10.03
CA THR A 337 -4.33 20.78 -10.80
C THR A 337 -3.17 20.59 -11.77
N VAL A 338 -2.78 19.33 -11.99
CA VAL A 338 -1.78 18.96 -13.00
C VAL A 338 -2.34 17.79 -13.79
N LYS A 339 -2.22 17.86 -15.13
CA LYS A 339 -2.59 16.78 -16.05
C LYS A 339 -1.32 16.10 -16.56
N ASP A 340 -1.46 14.84 -16.93
CA ASP A 340 -0.36 14.01 -17.48
C ASP A 340 0.89 14.04 -16.60
N PHE A 341 0.69 13.97 -15.28
CA PHE A 341 1.77 14.06 -14.30
C PHE A 341 2.78 12.93 -14.50
N PRO A 342 4.05 13.24 -14.78
CA PRO A 342 5.03 12.22 -15.17
C PRO A 342 5.39 11.25 -14.03
N TYR A 343 5.19 11.69 -12.78
CA TYR A 343 5.48 10.91 -11.57
C TYR A 343 4.24 10.19 -11.02
N ARG A 344 3.26 9.87 -11.90
CA ARG A 344 2.11 9.05 -11.54
C ARG A 344 2.54 7.65 -11.08
N MET A 345 1.64 6.94 -10.44
CA MET A 345 1.82 5.53 -10.14
C MET A 345 2.02 4.71 -11.42
N LYS A 346 3.05 3.87 -11.42
CA LYS A 346 3.34 2.91 -12.49
C LYS A 346 3.54 1.53 -11.87
N PHE A 347 3.10 0.53 -12.58
CA PHE A 347 3.19 -0.85 -12.14
C PHE A 347 4.26 -1.65 -12.90
N TRP A 348 4.50 -1.29 -14.16
CA TRP A 348 5.44 -1.96 -15.06
C TRP A 348 6.42 -1.01 -15.75
N GLU A 349 5.93 0.11 -16.27
CA GLU A 349 6.74 1.11 -16.98
C GLU A 349 7.98 1.51 -16.17
N ASN A 350 9.10 1.74 -16.87
CA ASN A 350 10.38 2.13 -16.27
C ASN A 350 10.90 1.11 -15.25
N ASN A 351 10.69 -0.18 -15.51
CA ASN A 351 11.08 -1.28 -14.63
C ASN A 351 10.45 -1.20 -13.23
N ALA A 352 9.24 -0.64 -13.12
CA ALA A 352 8.55 -0.44 -11.85
C ALA A 352 8.37 -1.74 -11.06
N SER A 353 8.23 -2.88 -11.75
CA SER A 353 8.09 -4.22 -11.15
C SER A 353 9.41 -4.80 -10.64
N TYR A 354 10.56 -4.35 -11.17
CA TYR A 354 11.83 -4.95 -10.84
C TYR A 354 12.32 -4.55 -9.44
N PRO A 355 12.68 -5.51 -8.58
CA PRO A 355 13.05 -5.22 -7.20
C PRO A 355 14.55 -4.86 -7.08
N TYR A 356 14.94 -3.65 -7.51
CA TYR A 356 16.32 -3.18 -7.36
C TYR A 356 16.78 -3.26 -5.90
N LYS A 357 17.88 -3.93 -5.63
CA LYS A 357 18.49 -4.03 -4.29
C LYS A 357 18.99 -2.68 -3.77
N SER A 358 19.43 -1.79 -4.66
CA SER A 358 19.83 -0.41 -4.29
C SER A 358 18.73 0.37 -3.57
N HIS A 359 17.48 0.15 -3.95
CA HIS A 359 16.33 0.76 -3.29
C HIS A 359 16.13 0.24 -1.86
N ASP A 360 16.35 -1.05 -1.64
CA ASP A 360 16.23 -1.66 -0.32
C ASP A 360 17.35 -1.19 0.62
N ILE A 361 18.56 -0.99 0.07
CA ILE A 361 19.66 -0.40 0.83
C ILE A 361 19.25 0.97 1.36
N TRP A 362 18.61 1.83 0.54
CA TRP A 362 18.11 3.12 1.01
C TRP A 362 17.07 2.97 2.13
N PHE A 363 16.09 2.09 1.98
CA PHE A 363 15.06 1.87 2.99
C PHE A 363 15.64 1.43 4.34
N LEU A 364 16.61 0.52 4.33
CA LEU A 364 17.25 0.06 5.55
C LEU A 364 18.15 1.14 6.16
N THR A 365 18.83 1.92 5.31
CA THR A 365 19.63 3.08 5.73
C THR A 365 18.75 4.14 6.42
N GLU A 366 17.58 4.48 5.86
CA GLU A 366 16.63 5.36 6.51
C GLU A 366 16.07 4.77 7.81
N ASN A 367 15.82 3.46 7.87
CA ASN A 367 15.42 2.81 9.12
C ASN A 367 16.52 2.87 10.20
N ILE A 368 17.79 2.83 9.82
CA ILE A 368 18.92 3.10 10.73
C ILE A 368 18.92 4.57 11.14
N ARG A 369 18.81 5.52 10.19
CA ARG A 369 18.74 6.96 10.46
C ARG A 369 17.76 7.30 11.59
N TRP A 370 16.60 6.64 11.58
CA TRP A 370 15.50 6.91 12.51
C TRP A 370 15.48 5.94 13.71
N GLY A 371 16.54 5.17 13.93
CA GLY A 371 16.67 4.25 15.06
C GLY A 371 15.65 3.11 15.07
N LYS A 372 15.09 2.75 13.90
CA LYS A 372 14.21 1.59 13.74
C LYS A 372 15.00 0.31 13.56
N LEU A 373 16.23 0.43 13.08
CA LEU A 373 17.22 -0.64 13.03
C LEU A 373 18.51 -0.20 13.74
N PRO A 374 19.25 -1.14 14.35
CA PRO A 374 20.55 -0.86 14.94
C PRO A 374 21.55 -0.32 13.91
N ALA A 375 22.42 0.60 14.32
CA ALA A 375 23.45 1.19 13.43
C ALA A 375 24.42 0.16 12.84
N ASN A 376 24.64 -0.97 13.51
CA ASN A 376 25.49 -2.08 13.06
C ASN A 376 24.75 -3.10 12.20
N THR A 377 23.54 -2.80 11.73
CA THR A 377 22.79 -3.68 10.82
C THR A 377 23.57 -3.92 9.53
N LYS A 378 23.79 -5.17 9.17
CA LYS A 378 24.48 -5.57 7.94
C LYS A 378 23.54 -5.47 6.75
N VAL A 379 23.35 -4.23 6.27
CA VAL A 379 22.33 -3.89 5.27
C VAL A 379 22.44 -4.75 4.00
N LYS A 380 23.62 -4.84 3.39
CA LYS A 380 23.80 -5.61 2.13
C LYS A 380 23.50 -7.08 2.31
N GLU A 381 23.96 -7.70 3.42
CA GLU A 381 23.71 -9.12 3.70
C GLU A 381 22.21 -9.42 3.84
N ILE A 382 21.47 -8.57 4.57
CA ILE A 382 20.03 -8.77 4.76
C ILE A 382 19.24 -8.50 3.48
N VAL A 383 19.68 -7.55 2.65
CA VAL A 383 19.07 -7.30 1.34
C VAL A 383 19.24 -8.51 0.44
N ASP A 384 20.43 -9.12 0.38
CA ASP A 384 20.69 -10.34 -0.41
C ASP A 384 19.88 -11.55 0.09
N GLN A 385 19.63 -11.60 1.39
CA GLN A 385 18.82 -12.67 1.97
C GLN A 385 17.34 -12.56 1.60
N VAL A 386 16.77 -11.37 1.59
CA VAL A 386 15.33 -11.12 1.47
C VAL A 386 14.91 -10.80 0.03
N ASN A 387 15.69 -10.02 -0.70
CA ASN A 387 15.36 -9.65 -2.07
C ASN A 387 15.74 -10.76 -3.06
N LYS A 388 14.76 -11.26 -3.80
CA LYS A 388 14.90 -12.38 -4.75
C LYS A 388 14.69 -11.92 -6.19
N GLU A 389 15.49 -10.95 -6.64
CA GLU A 389 15.48 -10.47 -8.02
C GLU A 389 15.77 -11.56 -9.05
N ASP A 390 16.47 -12.62 -8.65
CA ASP A 390 16.75 -13.81 -9.45
C ASP A 390 15.46 -14.55 -9.84
N LEU A 391 14.52 -14.72 -8.90
CA LEU A 391 13.20 -15.32 -9.18
C LEU A 391 12.36 -14.42 -10.10
N TRP A 392 12.45 -13.10 -9.93
CA TRP A 392 11.83 -12.15 -10.84
C TRP A 392 12.39 -12.27 -12.26
N LYS A 393 13.72 -12.30 -12.39
CA LYS A 393 14.42 -12.46 -13.69
C LYS A 393 14.03 -13.77 -14.39
N GLN A 394 13.88 -14.85 -13.63
CA GLN A 394 13.44 -16.14 -14.15
C GLN A 394 12.02 -16.07 -14.71
N ALA A 395 11.07 -15.49 -13.96
CA ALA A 395 9.70 -15.33 -14.41
C ALA A 395 9.60 -14.41 -15.65
N ALA A 396 10.35 -13.29 -15.65
CA ALA A 396 10.41 -12.38 -16.78
C ALA A 396 10.92 -13.04 -18.05
N LYS A 397 11.97 -13.87 -17.95
CA LYS A 397 12.46 -14.69 -19.09
C LYS A 397 11.39 -15.66 -19.60
N SER A 398 10.69 -16.33 -18.69
CA SER A 398 9.62 -17.28 -19.06
C SER A 398 8.46 -16.59 -19.75
N LEU A 399 8.19 -15.32 -19.42
CA LEU A 399 7.20 -14.48 -20.08
C LEU A 399 7.68 -13.89 -21.41
N GLY A 400 8.96 -14.02 -21.75
CA GLY A 400 9.53 -13.38 -22.95
C GLY A 400 9.66 -11.86 -22.81
N VAL A 401 9.86 -11.34 -21.60
CA VAL A 401 10.12 -9.90 -21.37
C VAL A 401 11.40 -9.52 -22.10
N ALA A 402 11.30 -8.55 -23.01
CA ALA A 402 12.41 -8.17 -23.89
C ALA A 402 13.56 -7.48 -23.14
N GLU A 403 13.21 -6.61 -22.16
CA GLU A 403 14.18 -5.82 -21.42
C GLU A 403 14.16 -6.22 -19.94
N ILE A 404 15.19 -6.96 -19.52
CA ILE A 404 15.42 -7.37 -18.13
C ILE A 404 16.60 -6.57 -17.60
N PRO A 405 16.46 -5.82 -16.47
CA PRO A 405 17.57 -5.08 -15.88
C PRO A 405 18.76 -6.00 -15.59
N ALA A 406 19.94 -5.62 -16.12
CA ALA A 406 21.18 -6.36 -15.89
C ALA A 406 21.74 -6.13 -14.49
N SER A 407 21.53 -4.91 -13.94
CA SER A 407 22.06 -4.49 -12.64
C SER A 407 21.04 -4.63 -11.53
N SER A 408 21.50 -4.98 -10.34
CA SER A 408 20.75 -4.94 -9.09
C SER A 408 20.62 -3.52 -8.52
N SER A 409 21.32 -2.55 -9.14
CA SER A 409 21.34 -1.15 -8.72
C SER A 409 20.87 -0.25 -9.84
N ARG A 410 20.07 0.75 -9.48
CA ARG A 410 19.69 1.86 -10.37
C ARG A 410 20.72 3.00 -10.36
N GLY A 411 21.79 2.86 -9.56
CA GLY A 411 22.86 3.84 -9.42
C GLY A 411 22.58 4.88 -8.32
N ILE A 412 23.22 6.04 -8.47
CA ILE A 412 23.07 7.14 -7.51
C ILE A 412 21.71 7.81 -7.71
N GLU A 413 20.95 7.91 -6.64
CA GLU A 413 19.66 8.60 -6.62
C GLU A 413 19.82 10.05 -6.15
N THR A 414 18.99 10.93 -6.68
CA THR A 414 18.95 12.35 -6.28
C THR A 414 17.54 12.70 -5.86
N PHE A 415 17.40 13.24 -4.65
CA PHE A 415 16.11 13.64 -4.09
C PHE A 415 15.80 15.11 -4.41
N PHE A 416 14.56 15.53 -4.16
CA PHE A 416 14.04 16.87 -4.47
C PHE A 416 14.83 18.02 -3.85
N ASP A 417 15.48 17.79 -2.72
CA ASP A 417 16.29 18.75 -1.98
C ASP A 417 17.78 18.75 -2.39
N GLY A 418 18.11 17.99 -3.44
CA GLY A 418 19.47 17.87 -3.98
C GLY A 418 20.36 16.88 -3.23
N VAL A 419 19.86 16.25 -2.17
CA VAL A 419 20.59 15.19 -1.47
C VAL A 419 20.73 13.98 -2.40
N LYS A 420 21.93 13.39 -2.39
CA LYS A 420 22.25 12.20 -3.18
C LYS A 420 22.41 10.99 -2.28
N PHE A 421 21.94 9.86 -2.76
CA PHE A 421 22.15 8.55 -2.15
C PHE A 421 22.94 7.65 -3.09
N ASP A 422 24.14 7.26 -2.67
CA ASP A 422 24.94 6.25 -3.31
C ASP A 422 24.76 4.91 -2.55
N PRO A 423 24.17 3.87 -3.17
CA PRO A 423 23.94 2.60 -2.49
C PRO A 423 25.23 1.85 -2.12
N ASP A 424 26.36 2.25 -2.71
CA ASP A 424 27.67 1.68 -2.36
C ASP A 424 28.29 2.36 -1.14
N LYS A 425 27.79 3.55 -0.76
CA LYS A 425 28.32 4.37 0.34
C LYS A 425 27.21 4.92 1.26
N PRO A 426 26.34 4.08 1.81
CA PRO A 426 25.20 4.53 2.62
C PRO A 426 25.62 5.30 3.88
N GLU A 427 26.83 5.05 4.40
CA GLU A 427 27.35 5.75 5.58
C GLU A 427 27.66 7.23 5.29
N GLU A 428 28.11 7.56 4.04
CA GLU A 428 28.34 8.95 3.63
C GLU A 428 27.02 9.73 3.57
N TYR A 429 25.97 9.08 3.07
CA TYR A 429 24.62 9.66 3.09
C TYR A 429 24.18 10.01 4.51
N LEU A 430 24.28 9.07 5.46
CA LEU A 430 23.90 9.30 6.86
C LEU A 430 24.72 10.42 7.52
N LYS A 431 26.03 10.51 7.25
CA LYS A 431 26.88 11.56 7.80
C LYS A 431 26.44 12.96 7.39
N ASN A 432 25.96 13.12 6.17
CA ASN A 432 25.60 14.41 5.60
C ASN A 432 24.20 14.90 6.02
N LEU A 433 23.37 14.07 6.63
CA LEU A 433 22.04 14.43 7.10
C LEU A 433 22.09 15.11 8.47
N LYS A 434 21.43 16.27 8.58
CA LYS A 434 21.44 17.08 9.80
C LYS A 434 20.51 16.54 10.87
N ILE A 435 19.31 16.07 10.48
CA ILE A 435 18.28 15.56 11.39
C ILE A 435 18.27 14.04 11.31
N LYS A 436 18.64 13.40 12.41
CA LYS A 436 18.74 11.94 12.54
C LYS A 436 18.81 11.54 14.01
N LYS A 437 18.52 10.28 14.33
CA LYS A 437 18.69 9.67 15.66
C LYS A 437 20.00 8.89 15.79
N ALA A 438 20.47 8.30 14.72
CA ALA A 438 21.68 7.47 14.67
C ALA A 438 22.87 8.26 14.08
#